data_4e34be8368543e7c5c58664a643486e7
#
_entry.id   4e34be8368543e7c5c58664a643486e7
#
_cell.length_a   1.000
_cell.length_b   1.000
_cell.length_c   1.000
_cell.angle_alpha   90.00
_cell.angle_beta   90.00
_cell.angle_gamma   90.00
#
_symmetry.space_group_name_H-M   'P 1'
#
loop_
_entity.id
_entity.type
_entity.pdbx_description
1 polymer ?
#
loop_
_entity_poly.entity_id
_entity_poly.type
_entity_poly.pdbx_seq_one_letter_code
_entity_poly.pdbx_strand_id
1 'polypeptide(L)'
;MTDLDVQDAAAKANDMANPSFLAASMIEERAPDIVEALNDVPSELAVAVLLHLPPDRAIEVLDQPGLEREPELVTLMPREAAAKLLAGVSADRLADIFHQVGEPHLSELLDLLDPDTRVNIRRLLEYPKDTAGSIMTTEFASVPSTYTVQQTLDYIRHVESSRETVYAIYVLDPLSKNLVKTITLRRLITGDPQAPVLSVARPGRLITATPMMDREDVARLISKYDLLAVPVIDHGRVIGIVTVDDVIDAIVAESTEDVQKFGGMAALNEPYMEIGFWQMMKKRGGWLCALFLSEMLTASAMQGYEGELEKAIVLTLFIPLIMSSGGNSGSQATSLLIRALALREVELKDWWRVALREIPSGLALGAMLGLVGIVRISLWQYLGFYDYGEHWMLIALTVGAALVGIVMFGSLTGSMLPFILQRIGFDPASASAPFVATLVDVTGLVIYFTVASLILRGTLL
;
A
#
# COMPACT_ATOMS: atom_id res chain seq x y z
N MET A 1 -47.69 -8.53 -9.20
CA MET A 1 -46.79 -8.46 -10.37
C MET A 1 -47.60 -9.02 -11.54
N THR A 2 -47.91 -8.17 -12.49
CA THR A 2 -48.65 -8.58 -13.69
C THR A 2 -47.70 -9.20 -14.70
N ASP A 3 -48.23 -10.09 -15.60
CA ASP A 3 -47.41 -10.72 -16.67
C ASP A 3 -46.65 -9.69 -17.54
N LEU A 4 -47.13 -8.45 -17.61
CA LEU A 4 -46.47 -7.33 -18.25
C LEU A 4 -45.20 -6.88 -17.49
N ASP A 5 -45.22 -6.85 -16.14
CA ASP A 5 -44.05 -6.47 -15.32
C ASP A 5 -42.93 -7.51 -15.44
N VAL A 6 -43.24 -8.78 -15.61
CA VAL A 6 -42.27 -9.87 -15.80
C VAL A 6 -41.69 -9.86 -17.22
N GLN A 7 -42.51 -9.53 -18.23
CA GLN A 7 -42.02 -9.39 -19.61
C GLN A 7 -41.14 -8.15 -19.80
N ASP A 8 -41.48 -7.03 -19.16
CA ASP A 8 -40.65 -5.82 -19.19
C ASP A 8 -39.33 -6.01 -18.44
N ALA A 9 -39.33 -6.72 -17.31
CA ALA A 9 -38.12 -7.08 -16.57
C ALA A 9 -37.23 -8.08 -17.36
N ALA A 10 -37.83 -9.04 -18.03
CA ALA A 10 -37.12 -10.00 -18.89
C ALA A 10 -36.56 -9.34 -20.17
N ALA A 11 -37.25 -8.36 -20.74
CA ALA A 11 -36.79 -7.60 -21.88
C ALA A 11 -35.61 -6.70 -21.47
N LYS A 12 -35.67 -5.99 -20.32
CA LYS A 12 -34.58 -5.21 -19.76
C LYS A 12 -33.35 -6.08 -19.40
N ALA A 13 -33.56 -7.24 -18.81
CA ALA A 13 -32.49 -8.18 -18.52
C ALA A 13 -31.80 -8.73 -19.80
N ASN A 14 -32.59 -8.93 -20.87
CA ASN A 14 -32.06 -9.38 -22.15
C ASN A 14 -31.34 -8.25 -22.92
N ASP A 15 -31.80 -7.01 -22.77
CA ASP A 15 -31.10 -5.81 -23.31
C ASP A 15 -29.81 -5.52 -22.55
N MET A 16 -29.79 -5.72 -21.23
CA MET A 16 -28.56 -5.62 -20.40
C MET A 16 -27.54 -6.74 -20.67
N ALA A 17 -27.95 -7.84 -21.30
CA ALA A 17 -27.07 -8.92 -21.75
C ALA A 17 -26.59 -8.75 -23.21
N ASN A 18 -27.03 -7.70 -23.90
CA ASN A 18 -26.65 -7.45 -25.28
C ASN A 18 -25.44 -6.47 -25.33
N PRO A 19 -24.24 -6.94 -25.74
CA PRO A 19 -23.02 -6.11 -25.75
C PRO A 19 -23.15 -4.83 -26.59
N SER A 20 -23.82 -4.89 -27.73
CA SER A 20 -23.98 -3.73 -28.61
C SER A 20 -24.91 -2.67 -28.02
N PHE A 21 -25.93 -3.07 -27.28
CA PHE A 21 -26.82 -2.15 -26.57
C PHE A 21 -26.10 -1.47 -25.41
N LEU A 22 -25.36 -2.24 -24.59
CA LEU A 22 -24.54 -1.70 -23.50
C LEU A 22 -23.48 -0.73 -24.02
N ALA A 23 -22.73 -1.10 -25.06
CA ALA A 23 -21.75 -0.24 -25.67
C ALA A 23 -22.37 1.08 -26.19
N ALA A 24 -23.54 1.01 -26.84
CA ALA A 24 -24.25 2.19 -27.33
C ALA A 24 -24.71 3.11 -26.19
N SER A 25 -25.16 2.57 -25.07
CA SER A 25 -25.55 3.36 -23.90
C SER A 25 -24.38 4.04 -23.20
N MET A 26 -23.17 3.51 -23.34
CA MET A 26 -21.95 3.99 -22.67
C MET A 26 -21.10 4.95 -23.52
N ILE A 27 -21.42 5.16 -24.80
CA ILE A 27 -20.60 5.99 -25.71
C ILE A 27 -20.37 7.41 -25.18
N GLU A 28 -21.39 8.02 -24.56
CA GLU A 28 -21.37 9.40 -24.04
C GLU A 28 -20.92 9.47 -22.58
N GLU A 29 -20.83 8.34 -21.87
CA GLU A 29 -20.40 8.30 -20.49
C GLU A 29 -18.87 8.59 -20.39
N ARG A 30 -18.39 8.97 -19.22
CA ARG A 30 -16.94 9.15 -19.01
C ARG A 30 -16.25 7.80 -18.91
N ALA A 31 -14.98 7.74 -19.31
CA ALA A 31 -14.23 6.48 -19.26
C ALA A 31 -14.21 5.81 -17.87
N PRO A 32 -14.03 6.53 -16.74
CA PRO A 32 -14.12 5.92 -15.41
C PRO A 32 -15.49 5.32 -15.09
N ASP A 33 -16.60 5.94 -15.54
CA ASP A 33 -17.97 5.44 -15.31
C ASP A 33 -18.21 4.15 -16.13
N ILE A 34 -17.63 4.08 -17.34
CA ILE A 34 -17.64 2.86 -18.17
C ILE A 34 -16.86 1.73 -17.49
N VAL A 35 -15.69 2.05 -16.92
CA VAL A 35 -14.84 1.12 -16.18
C VAL A 35 -15.61 0.50 -15.00
N GLU A 36 -16.28 1.32 -14.19
CA GLU A 36 -17.10 0.84 -13.07
C GLU A 36 -18.17 -0.14 -13.56
N ALA A 37 -18.87 0.20 -14.64
CA ALA A 37 -19.90 -0.69 -15.23
C ALA A 37 -19.31 -1.98 -15.81
N LEU A 38 -18.09 -1.94 -16.38
CA LEU A 38 -17.41 -3.12 -16.90
C LEU A 38 -16.87 -4.03 -15.80
N ASN A 39 -16.49 -3.49 -14.66
CA ASN A 39 -16.08 -4.29 -13.51
C ASN A 39 -17.22 -5.10 -12.92
N ASP A 40 -18.48 -4.63 -13.04
CA ASP A 40 -19.67 -5.30 -12.54
C ASP A 40 -20.20 -6.44 -13.42
N VAL A 41 -19.64 -6.62 -14.63
CA VAL A 41 -20.12 -7.65 -15.59
C VAL A 41 -19.07 -8.76 -15.80
N PRO A 42 -19.50 -9.98 -16.25
CA PRO A 42 -18.55 -11.04 -16.59
C PRO A 42 -17.53 -10.63 -17.65
N SER A 43 -16.29 -11.18 -17.57
CA SER A 43 -15.18 -10.83 -18.45
C SER A 43 -15.50 -10.98 -19.95
N GLU A 44 -16.25 -12.02 -20.32
CA GLU A 44 -16.67 -12.25 -21.73
C GLU A 44 -17.61 -11.14 -22.21
N LEU A 45 -18.51 -10.64 -21.36
CA LEU A 45 -19.40 -9.54 -21.69
C LEU A 45 -18.64 -8.21 -21.74
N ALA A 46 -17.72 -7.96 -20.80
CA ALA A 46 -16.87 -6.78 -20.80
C ALA A 46 -16.04 -6.70 -22.08
N VAL A 47 -15.40 -7.80 -22.51
CA VAL A 47 -14.67 -7.88 -23.78
C VAL A 47 -15.60 -7.60 -24.95
N ALA A 48 -16.80 -8.21 -24.98
CA ALA A 48 -17.74 -7.96 -26.07
C ALA A 48 -18.19 -6.50 -26.12
N VAL A 49 -18.39 -5.83 -24.98
CA VAL A 49 -18.72 -4.39 -24.92
C VAL A 49 -17.55 -3.56 -25.43
N LEU A 50 -16.33 -3.80 -24.96
CA LEU A 50 -15.12 -3.09 -25.44
C LEU A 50 -14.93 -3.17 -26.94
N LEU A 51 -15.23 -4.34 -27.54
CA LEU A 51 -15.16 -4.56 -28.99
C LEU A 51 -16.26 -3.84 -29.80
N HIS A 52 -17.38 -3.46 -29.14
CA HIS A 52 -18.47 -2.71 -29.78
C HIS A 52 -18.35 -1.19 -29.57
N LEU A 53 -17.52 -0.74 -28.62
CA LEU A 53 -17.21 0.69 -28.46
C LEU A 53 -16.39 1.21 -29.67
N PRO A 54 -16.50 2.50 -29.98
CA PRO A 54 -15.55 3.15 -30.90
C PRO A 54 -14.10 2.90 -30.42
N PRO A 55 -13.15 2.62 -31.32
CA PRO A 55 -11.78 2.28 -30.91
C PRO A 55 -11.13 3.29 -29.96
N ASP A 56 -11.30 4.59 -30.22
CA ASP A 56 -10.75 5.65 -29.37
C ASP A 56 -11.33 5.60 -27.95
N ARG A 57 -12.62 5.28 -27.80
CA ARG A 57 -13.29 5.12 -26.50
C ARG A 57 -12.84 3.85 -25.77
N ALA A 58 -12.68 2.76 -26.53
CA ALA A 58 -12.19 1.50 -25.96
C ALA A 58 -10.75 1.63 -25.44
N ILE A 59 -9.90 2.38 -26.17
CA ILE A 59 -8.54 2.71 -25.75
C ILE A 59 -8.58 3.56 -24.47
N GLU A 60 -9.40 4.61 -24.43
CA GLU A 60 -9.55 5.49 -23.26
C GLU A 60 -10.02 4.72 -22.01
N VAL A 61 -10.85 3.70 -22.18
CA VAL A 61 -11.30 2.81 -21.11
C VAL A 61 -10.19 1.87 -20.65
N LEU A 62 -9.43 1.27 -21.59
CA LEU A 62 -8.28 0.41 -21.27
C LEU A 62 -7.12 1.16 -20.63
N ASP A 63 -7.06 2.46 -20.83
CA ASP A 63 -6.04 3.35 -20.25
C ASP A 63 -6.37 3.79 -18.82
N GLN A 64 -7.55 3.42 -18.30
CA GLN A 64 -7.95 3.75 -16.91
C GLN A 64 -7.38 2.77 -15.90
N PRO A 65 -6.75 3.24 -14.82
CA PRO A 65 -6.16 2.38 -13.78
C PRO A 65 -7.19 1.60 -12.96
N GLY A 66 -8.46 2.03 -12.97
CA GLY A 66 -9.54 1.38 -12.25
C GLY A 66 -10.16 0.17 -12.93
N LEU A 67 -9.77 -0.18 -14.17
CA LEU A 67 -10.28 -1.36 -14.86
C LEU A 67 -9.67 -2.62 -14.23
N GLU A 68 -10.51 -3.41 -13.60
CA GLU A 68 -10.11 -4.68 -12.98
C GLU A 68 -9.98 -5.78 -14.06
N ARG A 69 -9.23 -6.85 -13.77
CA ARG A 69 -9.07 -8.01 -14.65
C ARG A 69 -8.54 -7.71 -16.07
N GLU A 70 -7.86 -6.59 -16.28
CA GLU A 70 -7.34 -6.21 -17.61
C GLU A 70 -6.50 -7.30 -18.29
N PRO A 71 -5.57 -8.00 -17.60
CA PRO A 71 -4.81 -9.08 -18.20
C PRO A 71 -5.72 -10.19 -18.75
N GLU A 72 -6.80 -10.50 -18.03
CA GLU A 72 -7.81 -11.47 -18.46
C GLU A 72 -8.60 -10.95 -19.67
N LEU A 73 -9.08 -9.70 -19.60
CA LEU A 73 -9.83 -9.08 -20.69
C LEU A 73 -9.00 -9.05 -21.99
N VAL A 74 -7.74 -8.62 -21.92
CA VAL A 74 -6.84 -8.57 -23.07
C VAL A 74 -6.56 -9.98 -23.62
N THR A 75 -6.43 -10.98 -22.78
CA THR A 75 -6.19 -12.38 -23.18
C THR A 75 -7.43 -13.01 -23.86
N LEU A 76 -8.63 -12.63 -23.43
CA LEU A 76 -9.88 -13.08 -24.01
C LEU A 76 -10.23 -12.41 -25.33
N MET A 77 -9.62 -11.25 -25.66
CA MET A 77 -9.85 -10.54 -26.91
C MET A 77 -9.32 -11.31 -28.11
N PRO A 78 -9.96 -11.18 -29.30
CA PRO A 78 -9.36 -11.61 -30.55
C PRO A 78 -8.03 -10.88 -30.80
N ARG A 79 -6.98 -11.60 -31.20
CA ARG A 79 -5.61 -11.08 -31.37
C ARG A 79 -5.53 -9.76 -32.15
N GLU A 80 -6.24 -9.66 -33.28
CA GLU A 80 -6.23 -8.46 -34.11
C GLU A 80 -6.86 -7.25 -33.42
N ALA A 81 -7.90 -7.48 -32.62
CA ALA A 81 -8.56 -6.43 -31.84
C ALA A 81 -7.67 -5.99 -30.68
N ALA A 82 -7.11 -6.94 -29.92
CA ALA A 82 -6.16 -6.64 -28.86
C ALA A 82 -4.97 -5.83 -29.37
N ALA A 83 -4.35 -6.23 -30.49
CA ALA A 83 -3.25 -5.49 -31.11
C ALA A 83 -3.62 -4.03 -31.43
N LYS A 84 -4.81 -3.82 -31.99
CA LYS A 84 -5.29 -2.49 -32.38
C LYS A 84 -5.58 -1.59 -31.19
N LEU A 85 -6.16 -2.14 -30.13
CA LEU A 85 -6.48 -1.38 -28.92
C LEU A 85 -5.21 -1.09 -28.11
N LEU A 86 -4.37 -2.09 -27.88
CA LEU A 86 -3.12 -1.93 -27.12
C LEU A 86 -2.15 -0.95 -27.78
N ALA A 87 -2.17 -0.81 -29.09
CA ALA A 87 -1.34 0.18 -29.79
C ALA A 87 -1.68 1.64 -29.44
N GLY A 88 -2.86 1.91 -28.88
CA GLY A 88 -3.28 3.25 -28.47
C GLY A 88 -3.22 3.51 -26.96
N VAL A 89 -2.97 2.48 -26.15
CA VAL A 89 -2.84 2.59 -24.70
C VAL A 89 -1.48 3.17 -24.32
N SER A 90 -1.38 3.97 -23.27
CA SER A 90 -0.15 4.59 -22.79
C SER A 90 0.93 3.57 -22.42
N ALA A 91 2.19 3.96 -22.48
CA ALA A 91 3.31 3.02 -22.34
C ALA A 91 3.44 2.46 -20.91
N ASP A 92 3.19 3.27 -19.90
CA ASP A 92 3.14 2.92 -18.49
C ASP A 92 2.00 1.95 -18.20
N ARG A 93 0.80 2.23 -18.73
CA ARG A 93 -0.35 1.37 -18.57
C ARG A 93 -0.15 0.00 -19.22
N LEU A 94 0.43 -0.03 -20.43
CA LEU A 94 0.83 -1.29 -21.07
C LEU A 94 1.82 -2.08 -20.20
N ALA A 95 2.80 -1.38 -19.61
CA ALA A 95 3.77 -2.03 -18.74
C ALA A 95 3.08 -2.62 -17.51
N ASP A 96 2.12 -1.93 -16.89
CA ASP A 96 1.35 -2.42 -15.74
C ASP A 96 0.53 -3.67 -16.09
N ILE A 97 -0.19 -3.65 -17.22
CA ILE A 97 -0.94 -4.82 -17.71
C ILE A 97 0.02 -6.00 -17.92
N PHE A 98 1.15 -5.75 -18.59
CA PHE A 98 2.09 -6.81 -18.96
C PHE A 98 2.90 -7.36 -17.76
N HIS A 99 3.11 -6.56 -16.73
CA HIS A 99 3.68 -7.06 -15.47
C HIS A 99 2.79 -8.09 -14.75
N GLN A 100 1.49 -8.08 -15.03
CA GLN A 100 0.53 -9.00 -14.43
C GLN A 100 0.28 -10.24 -15.30
N VAL A 101 0.64 -10.17 -16.58
CA VAL A 101 0.49 -11.29 -17.52
C VAL A 101 1.69 -12.25 -17.39
N GLY A 102 1.40 -13.53 -17.19
CA GLY A 102 2.43 -14.58 -17.14
C GLY A 102 2.88 -15.05 -18.52
N GLU A 103 4.13 -15.57 -18.61
CA GLU A 103 4.57 -16.32 -19.78
C GLU A 103 3.69 -17.58 -19.99
N PRO A 104 3.27 -17.96 -21.22
CA PRO A 104 3.75 -17.46 -22.52
C PRO A 104 2.93 -16.28 -23.10
N HIS A 105 1.83 -15.88 -22.47
CA HIS A 105 0.92 -14.86 -23.02
C HIS A 105 1.59 -13.49 -23.18
N LEU A 106 2.51 -13.12 -22.27
CA LEU A 106 3.30 -11.89 -22.36
C LEU A 106 4.05 -11.81 -23.68
N SER A 107 4.72 -12.89 -24.06
CA SER A 107 5.46 -12.96 -25.34
C SER A 107 4.53 -12.80 -26.55
N GLU A 108 3.35 -13.41 -26.50
CA GLU A 108 2.35 -13.30 -27.55
C GLU A 108 1.79 -11.88 -27.69
N LEU A 109 1.53 -11.19 -26.57
CA LEU A 109 1.04 -9.81 -26.57
C LEU A 109 2.10 -8.82 -27.05
N LEU A 110 3.35 -8.98 -26.61
CA LEU A 110 4.46 -8.17 -27.10
C LEU A 110 4.65 -8.29 -28.61
N ASP A 111 4.41 -9.47 -29.20
CA ASP A 111 4.51 -9.70 -30.64
C ASP A 111 3.39 -9.02 -31.45
N LEU A 112 2.29 -8.60 -30.80
CA LEU A 112 1.22 -7.83 -31.44
C LEU A 112 1.57 -6.34 -31.61
N LEU A 113 2.48 -5.81 -30.78
CA LEU A 113 2.87 -4.40 -30.80
C LEU A 113 3.81 -4.10 -31.97
N ASP A 114 3.79 -2.86 -32.42
CA ASP A 114 4.77 -2.37 -33.37
C ASP A 114 6.21 -2.42 -32.81
N PRO A 115 7.25 -2.44 -33.64
CA PRO A 115 8.62 -2.64 -33.18
C PRO A 115 9.12 -1.59 -32.21
N ASP A 116 8.72 -0.33 -32.34
CA ASP A 116 9.19 0.79 -31.52
C ASP A 116 8.51 0.73 -30.12
N THR A 117 7.20 0.53 -30.07
CA THR A 117 6.43 0.33 -28.83
C THR A 117 6.91 -0.91 -28.09
N ARG A 118 7.15 -2.02 -28.79
CA ARG A 118 7.69 -3.26 -28.19
C ARG A 118 9.03 -3.04 -27.50
N VAL A 119 9.95 -2.30 -28.13
CA VAL A 119 11.26 -1.99 -27.53
C VAL A 119 11.08 -1.15 -26.27
N ASN A 120 10.20 -0.14 -26.30
CA ASN A 120 9.92 0.71 -25.17
C ASN A 120 9.32 -0.09 -24.00
N ILE A 121 8.30 -0.90 -24.26
CA ILE A 121 7.65 -1.71 -23.22
C ILE A 121 8.64 -2.73 -22.62
N ARG A 122 9.43 -3.44 -23.45
CA ARG A 122 10.45 -4.36 -22.91
C ARG A 122 11.42 -3.66 -21.98
N ARG A 123 11.80 -2.43 -22.28
CA ARG A 123 12.66 -1.63 -21.42
C ARG A 123 11.96 -1.26 -20.10
N LEU A 124 10.67 -0.91 -20.12
CA LEU A 124 9.89 -0.62 -18.90
C LEU A 124 9.75 -1.88 -18.03
N LEU A 125 9.52 -3.03 -18.63
CA LEU A 125 9.43 -4.32 -17.95
C LEU A 125 10.75 -4.80 -17.30
N GLU A 126 11.91 -4.24 -17.68
CA GLU A 126 13.20 -4.54 -17.05
C GLU A 126 13.32 -3.88 -15.65
N TYR A 127 12.54 -2.83 -15.38
CA TYR A 127 12.56 -2.19 -14.07
C TYR A 127 11.76 -3.00 -13.04
N PRO A 128 12.28 -3.13 -11.80
CA PRO A 128 11.53 -3.78 -10.74
C PRO A 128 10.19 -3.05 -10.48
N LYS A 129 9.16 -3.81 -10.15
CA LYS A 129 7.90 -3.25 -9.64
C LYS A 129 8.20 -2.30 -8.50
N ASP A 130 7.32 -1.33 -8.29
CA ASP A 130 7.40 -0.34 -7.20
C ASP A 130 8.56 0.66 -7.34
N THR A 131 9.18 0.76 -8.54
CA THR A 131 10.19 1.78 -8.85
C THR A 131 9.66 2.86 -9.79
N ALA A 132 10.33 4.03 -9.82
CA ALA A 132 10.00 5.10 -10.75
C ALA A 132 10.05 4.63 -12.21
N GLY A 133 10.95 3.70 -12.54
CA GLY A 133 11.10 3.14 -13.87
C GLY A 133 9.94 2.26 -14.33
N SER A 134 9.22 1.62 -13.38
CA SER A 134 8.06 0.78 -13.70
C SER A 134 6.77 1.57 -13.89
N ILE A 135 6.65 2.75 -13.25
CA ILE A 135 5.46 3.61 -13.32
C ILE A 135 5.66 4.85 -14.18
N MET A 136 6.77 4.97 -14.91
CA MET A 136 7.02 6.14 -15.74
C MET A 136 6.43 5.97 -17.14
N THR A 137 5.84 7.04 -17.67
CA THR A 137 5.54 7.14 -19.09
C THR A 137 6.73 7.69 -19.87
N THR A 138 6.90 7.24 -21.10
CA THR A 138 7.92 7.77 -22.04
C THR A 138 7.40 8.92 -22.89
N GLU A 139 6.14 9.28 -22.74
CA GLU A 139 5.42 10.26 -23.55
C GLU A 139 5.46 11.67 -22.97
N PHE A 140 6.61 12.28 -22.95
CA PHE A 140 6.83 13.61 -22.41
C PHE A 140 7.20 14.67 -23.47
N ALA A 141 6.88 15.95 -23.18
CA ALA A 141 7.24 17.06 -24.04
C ALA A 141 8.64 17.58 -23.72
N SER A 142 9.53 17.57 -24.71
CA SER A 142 10.88 18.10 -24.59
C SER A 142 11.28 19.02 -25.73
N VAL A 143 12.05 20.06 -25.43
CA VAL A 143 12.53 21.05 -26.41
C VAL A 143 14.01 21.35 -26.21
N PRO A 144 14.75 21.72 -27.26
CA PRO A 144 16.13 22.16 -27.11
C PRO A 144 16.21 23.52 -26.42
N SER A 145 17.27 23.75 -25.65
CA SER A 145 17.51 25.00 -24.91
C SER A 145 17.69 26.24 -25.82
N THR A 146 17.82 26.03 -27.11
CA THR A 146 17.96 27.09 -28.10
C THR A 146 16.63 27.71 -28.58
N TYR A 147 15.50 27.10 -28.19
CA TYR A 147 14.19 27.60 -28.59
C TYR A 147 13.81 28.89 -27.86
N THR A 148 12.97 29.70 -28.54
CA THR A 148 12.24 30.78 -27.87
C THR A 148 10.98 30.26 -27.20
N VAL A 149 10.38 31.09 -26.37
CA VAL A 149 9.07 30.79 -25.74
C VAL A 149 8.01 30.51 -26.80
N GLN A 150 7.95 31.32 -27.89
CA GLN A 150 7.00 31.13 -28.96
C GLN A 150 7.22 29.80 -29.69
N GLN A 151 8.46 29.47 -30.04
CA GLN A 151 8.79 28.20 -30.72
C GLN A 151 8.39 26.99 -29.85
N THR A 152 8.56 27.11 -28.53
CA THR A 152 8.16 26.08 -27.57
C THR A 152 6.64 25.93 -27.53
N LEU A 153 5.88 27.02 -27.48
CA LEU A 153 4.41 26.99 -27.52
C LEU A 153 3.88 26.41 -28.83
N ASP A 154 4.50 26.75 -29.97
CA ASP A 154 4.11 26.21 -31.26
C ASP A 154 4.41 24.69 -31.34
N TYR A 155 5.54 24.24 -30.79
CA TYR A 155 5.84 22.82 -30.67
C TYR A 155 4.79 22.08 -29.84
N ILE A 156 4.43 22.62 -28.65
CA ILE A 156 3.42 22.01 -27.76
C ILE A 156 2.09 21.81 -28.48
N ARG A 157 1.61 22.81 -29.23
CA ARG A 157 0.36 22.72 -30.02
C ARG A 157 0.36 21.58 -31.03
N HIS A 158 1.52 21.17 -31.53
CA HIS A 158 1.64 20.09 -32.52
C HIS A 158 1.74 18.69 -31.88
N VAL A 159 2.23 18.60 -30.61
CA VAL A 159 2.50 17.32 -29.96
C VAL A 159 1.55 17.01 -28.80
N GLU A 160 0.66 17.94 -28.45
CA GLU A 160 -0.20 17.84 -27.27
C GLU A 160 -0.99 16.55 -27.24
N SER A 161 -1.60 16.14 -28.33
CA SER A 161 -2.42 14.92 -28.43
C SER A 161 -1.62 13.61 -28.37
N SER A 162 -0.29 13.68 -28.42
CA SER A 162 0.61 12.51 -28.41
C SER A 162 1.50 12.49 -27.17
N ARG A 163 1.18 13.28 -26.15
CA ARG A 163 1.97 13.36 -24.90
C ARG A 163 1.05 13.19 -23.71
N GLU A 164 1.53 12.46 -22.72
CA GLU A 164 0.84 12.24 -21.45
C GLU A 164 0.47 13.57 -20.80
N THR A 165 1.40 14.47 -20.74
CA THR A 165 1.16 15.81 -20.23
C THR A 165 2.01 16.86 -20.93
N VAL A 166 1.43 18.05 -21.09
CA VAL A 166 2.14 19.27 -21.53
C VAL A 166 2.26 20.32 -20.43
N TYR A 167 1.87 20.02 -19.21
CA TYR A 167 1.99 20.94 -18.07
C TYR A 167 3.45 21.19 -17.65
N ALA A 168 4.33 20.20 -17.87
CA ALA A 168 5.76 20.28 -17.63
C ALA A 168 6.54 20.03 -18.93
N ILE A 169 7.40 20.95 -19.32
CA ILE A 169 8.23 20.87 -20.50
C ILE A 169 9.69 20.74 -20.08
N TYR A 170 10.38 19.78 -20.68
CA TYR A 170 11.76 19.45 -20.35
C TYR A 170 12.71 20.07 -21.36
N VAL A 171 13.53 21.01 -20.91
CA VAL A 171 14.49 21.70 -21.75
C VAL A 171 15.80 20.94 -21.76
N LEU A 172 16.19 20.46 -22.94
CA LEU A 172 17.35 19.61 -23.14
C LEU A 172 18.50 20.40 -23.76
N ASP A 173 19.72 20.04 -23.39
CA ASP A 173 20.91 20.48 -24.11
C ASP A 173 20.90 19.91 -25.53
N PRO A 174 21.10 20.73 -26.58
CA PRO A 174 20.98 20.28 -27.95
C PRO A 174 22.01 19.24 -28.37
N LEU A 175 23.17 19.19 -27.75
CA LEU A 175 24.26 18.27 -28.08
C LEU A 175 24.24 17.01 -27.21
N SER A 176 24.24 17.16 -25.89
CA SER A 176 24.29 16.02 -24.94
C SER A 176 22.93 15.37 -24.71
N LYS A 177 21.82 16.06 -25.04
CA LYS A 177 20.45 15.68 -24.71
C LYS A 177 20.17 15.57 -23.20
N ASN A 178 21.06 16.11 -22.37
CA ASN A 178 20.86 16.14 -20.94
C ASN A 178 19.80 17.17 -20.54
N LEU A 179 19.08 16.90 -19.44
CA LEU A 179 18.10 17.83 -18.89
C LEU A 179 18.80 19.07 -18.32
N VAL A 180 18.46 20.24 -18.85
CA VAL A 180 18.97 21.54 -18.39
C VAL A 180 18.02 22.18 -17.40
N LYS A 181 16.72 22.23 -17.73
CA LYS A 181 15.66 22.82 -16.89
C LYS A 181 14.31 22.18 -17.16
N THR A 182 13.41 22.31 -16.19
CA THR A 182 11.96 22.04 -16.35
C THR A 182 11.21 23.36 -16.30
N ILE A 183 10.23 23.52 -17.20
CA ILE A 183 9.41 24.73 -17.33
C ILE A 183 7.96 24.32 -17.30
N THR A 184 7.12 25.03 -16.56
CA THR A 184 5.67 24.79 -16.56
C THR A 184 5.01 25.53 -17.73
N LEU A 185 3.96 24.96 -18.32
CA LEU A 185 3.15 25.60 -19.35
C LEU A 185 2.67 26.99 -18.95
N ARG A 186 2.28 27.18 -17.67
CA ARG A 186 1.89 28.48 -17.13
C ARG A 186 2.96 29.56 -17.32
N ARG A 187 4.23 29.22 -17.14
CA ARG A 187 5.33 30.16 -17.33
C ARG A 187 5.61 30.47 -18.79
N LEU A 188 5.41 29.50 -19.68
CA LEU A 188 5.50 29.74 -21.11
C LEU A 188 4.42 30.71 -21.58
N ILE A 189 3.16 30.50 -21.15
CA ILE A 189 2.03 31.34 -21.53
C ILE A 189 2.21 32.79 -21.03
N THR A 190 2.83 32.99 -19.87
CA THR A 190 3.04 34.31 -19.25
C THR A 190 4.36 34.95 -19.61
N GLY A 191 5.25 34.23 -20.32
CA GLY A 191 6.56 34.71 -20.75
C GLY A 191 6.53 35.57 -22.01
N ASP A 192 7.60 36.36 -22.23
CA ASP A 192 7.79 37.07 -23.50
C ASP A 192 8.01 36.06 -24.63
N PRO A 193 7.17 36.05 -25.70
CA PRO A 193 7.27 35.11 -26.81
C PRO A 193 8.65 35.10 -27.49
N GLN A 194 9.34 36.22 -27.53
CA GLN A 194 10.64 36.35 -28.21
C GLN A 194 11.83 36.00 -27.28
N ALA A 195 11.61 35.87 -25.99
CA ALA A 195 12.66 35.54 -25.06
C ALA A 195 13.13 34.08 -25.21
N PRO A 196 14.41 33.77 -24.93
CA PRO A 196 14.88 32.39 -24.84
C PRO A 196 14.07 31.58 -23.84
N VAL A 197 13.77 30.32 -24.16
CA VAL A 197 12.96 29.42 -23.29
C VAL A 197 13.55 29.27 -21.89
N LEU A 198 14.87 29.32 -21.73
CA LEU A 198 15.55 29.26 -20.43
C LEU A 198 15.27 30.47 -19.54
N SER A 199 14.90 31.63 -20.12
CA SER A 199 14.64 32.87 -19.33
C SER A 199 13.40 32.75 -18.43
N VAL A 200 12.43 31.91 -18.80
CA VAL A 200 11.21 31.67 -18.04
C VAL A 200 11.33 30.47 -17.07
N ALA A 201 12.49 29.78 -17.04
CA ALA A 201 12.72 28.68 -16.12
C ALA A 201 12.82 29.16 -14.66
N ARG A 202 12.39 28.32 -13.70
CA ARG A 202 12.60 28.63 -12.28
C ARG A 202 14.09 28.52 -11.95
N PRO A 203 14.65 29.50 -11.19
CA PRO A 203 15.95 29.31 -10.58
C PRO A 203 15.89 28.17 -9.55
N GLY A 204 16.97 27.42 -9.40
CA GLY A 204 17.06 26.35 -8.42
C GLY A 204 17.57 25.04 -9.00
N ARG A 205 17.68 24.04 -8.12
CA ARG A 205 18.06 22.68 -8.51
C ARG A 205 16.90 22.01 -9.27
N LEU A 206 17.26 21.12 -10.20
CA LEU A 206 16.31 20.20 -10.82
C LEU A 206 15.82 19.21 -9.77
N ILE A 207 14.52 18.98 -9.78
CA ILE A 207 13.89 17.89 -9.01
C ILE A 207 13.69 16.75 -9.99
N THR A 208 14.30 15.62 -9.72
CA THR A 208 14.38 14.49 -10.63
C THR A 208 14.33 13.18 -9.85
N ALA A 209 13.83 12.12 -10.47
CA ALA A 209 13.92 10.77 -9.96
C ALA A 209 14.96 9.95 -10.75
N THR A 210 15.47 8.88 -10.17
CA THR A 210 16.25 7.86 -10.86
C THR A 210 15.33 6.66 -11.17
N PRO A 211 15.61 5.85 -12.20
CA PRO A 211 14.73 4.72 -12.55
C PRO A 211 14.51 3.73 -11.40
N MET A 212 15.51 3.55 -10.54
CA MET A 212 15.48 2.64 -9.39
C MET A 212 14.99 3.30 -8.10
N MET A 213 14.52 4.56 -8.16
CA MET A 213 13.92 5.23 -7.02
C MET A 213 12.58 4.59 -6.71
N ASP A 214 12.33 4.33 -5.43
CA ASP A 214 11.06 3.81 -4.93
C ASP A 214 9.89 4.75 -5.27
N ARG A 215 8.75 4.18 -5.66
CA ARG A 215 7.54 4.95 -6.05
C ARG A 215 7.04 5.86 -4.92
N GLU A 216 7.16 5.44 -3.64
CA GLU A 216 6.83 6.30 -2.51
C GLU A 216 7.76 7.52 -2.43
N ASP A 217 9.05 7.36 -2.73
CA ASP A 217 9.99 8.48 -2.74
C ASP A 217 9.67 9.47 -3.86
N VAL A 218 9.21 8.98 -5.03
CA VAL A 218 8.69 9.85 -6.09
C VAL A 218 7.43 10.58 -5.65
N ALA A 219 6.51 9.87 -5.00
CA ALA A 219 5.29 10.46 -4.43
C ALA A 219 5.60 11.61 -3.47
N ARG A 220 6.60 11.41 -2.61
CA ARG A 220 7.07 12.44 -1.68
C ARG A 220 7.70 13.64 -2.40
N LEU A 221 8.45 13.42 -3.50
CA LEU A 221 8.98 14.53 -4.30
C LEU A 221 7.85 15.36 -4.92
N ILE A 222 6.85 14.70 -5.51
CA ILE A 222 5.66 15.34 -6.08
C ILE A 222 4.93 16.17 -5.02
N SER A 223 4.62 15.55 -3.88
CA SER A 223 3.93 16.23 -2.78
C SER A 223 4.74 17.37 -2.17
N LYS A 224 6.04 17.16 -1.93
CA LYS A 224 6.91 18.15 -1.28
C LYS A 224 7.13 19.42 -2.11
N TYR A 225 7.22 19.27 -3.43
CA TYR A 225 7.55 20.36 -4.34
C TYR A 225 6.35 20.85 -5.15
N ASP A 226 5.16 20.30 -4.87
CA ASP A 226 3.90 20.64 -5.55
C ASP A 226 4.06 20.53 -7.08
N LEU A 227 4.47 19.35 -7.54
CA LEU A 227 4.73 19.05 -8.93
C LEU A 227 3.57 18.28 -9.54
N LEU A 228 3.34 18.48 -10.85
CA LEU A 228 2.38 17.67 -11.62
C LEU A 228 3.05 16.47 -12.28
N ALA A 229 4.38 16.54 -12.49
CA ALA A 229 5.17 15.43 -13.00
C ALA A 229 6.64 15.59 -12.58
N VAL A 230 7.35 14.47 -12.42
CA VAL A 230 8.79 14.41 -12.10
C VAL A 230 9.52 13.69 -13.23
N PRO A 231 10.59 14.28 -13.80
CA PRO A 231 11.39 13.60 -14.82
C PRO A 231 12.26 12.51 -14.19
N VAL A 232 12.23 11.34 -14.80
CA VAL A 232 13.11 10.22 -14.49
C VAL A 232 14.36 10.34 -15.36
N ILE A 233 15.51 10.38 -14.70
CA ILE A 233 16.80 10.62 -15.37
C ILE A 233 17.72 9.42 -15.22
N ASP A 234 18.27 9.00 -16.33
CA ASP A 234 19.38 8.05 -16.38
C ASP A 234 20.55 8.69 -17.10
N HIS A 235 21.74 8.67 -16.45
CA HIS A 235 22.97 9.29 -16.98
C HIS A 235 22.80 10.73 -17.51
N GLY A 236 21.94 11.54 -16.85
CA GLY A 236 21.66 12.93 -17.18
C GLY A 236 20.58 13.13 -18.24
N ARG A 237 20.11 12.08 -18.90
CA ARG A 237 19.05 12.12 -19.91
C ARG A 237 17.69 11.80 -19.31
N VAL A 238 16.67 12.50 -19.76
CA VAL A 238 15.28 12.17 -19.42
C VAL A 238 14.91 10.91 -20.18
N ILE A 239 14.51 9.87 -19.46
CA ILE A 239 14.07 8.60 -20.03
C ILE A 239 12.56 8.39 -19.92
N GLY A 240 11.90 9.17 -19.07
CA GLY A 240 10.47 9.17 -18.85
C GLY A 240 10.08 10.22 -17.82
N ILE A 241 8.81 10.26 -17.50
CA ILE A 241 8.23 11.09 -16.44
C ILE A 241 7.28 10.24 -15.60
N VAL A 242 7.14 10.59 -14.33
CA VAL A 242 6.09 10.06 -13.45
C VAL A 242 5.12 11.20 -13.17
N THR A 243 3.84 10.99 -13.39
CA THR A 243 2.80 11.99 -13.23
C THR A 243 2.16 11.93 -11.83
N VAL A 244 1.36 12.91 -11.48
CA VAL A 244 0.74 12.98 -10.14
C VAL A 244 -0.37 11.96 -9.96
N ASP A 245 -1.09 11.63 -11.02
CA ASP A 245 -2.14 10.62 -11.08
C ASP A 245 -1.58 9.22 -10.83
N ASP A 246 -0.53 8.79 -11.53
CA ASP A 246 0.17 7.51 -11.26
C ASP A 246 0.65 7.40 -9.82
N VAL A 247 1.13 8.53 -9.28
CA VAL A 247 1.57 8.58 -7.89
C VAL A 247 0.41 8.44 -6.89
N ILE A 248 -0.78 8.99 -7.20
CA ILE A 248 -1.96 8.81 -6.35
C ILE A 248 -2.34 7.34 -6.30
N ASP A 249 -2.36 6.65 -7.44
CA ASP A 249 -2.67 5.23 -7.51
C ASP A 249 -1.62 4.38 -6.78
N ALA A 250 -0.34 4.72 -6.93
CA ALA A 250 0.74 4.08 -6.19
C ALA A 250 0.58 4.25 -4.66
N ILE A 251 0.20 5.44 -4.17
CA ILE A 251 -0.04 5.69 -2.74
C ILE A 251 -1.23 4.86 -2.23
N VAL A 252 -2.31 4.75 -2.99
CA VAL A 252 -3.49 3.96 -2.61
C VAL A 252 -3.14 2.47 -2.55
N ALA A 253 -2.42 1.96 -3.55
CA ALA A 253 -1.97 0.57 -3.59
C ALA A 253 -1.07 0.25 -2.39
N GLU A 254 -0.06 1.07 -2.11
CA GLU A 254 0.87 0.90 -1.00
C GLU A 254 0.18 0.96 0.37
N SER A 255 -0.70 1.97 0.55
CA SER A 255 -1.51 2.08 1.78
C SER A 255 -2.37 0.85 2.01
N THR A 256 -2.93 0.27 0.96
CA THR A 256 -3.74 -0.97 1.03
C THR A 256 -2.87 -2.16 1.41
N GLU A 257 -1.69 -2.28 0.80
CA GLU A 257 -0.72 -3.33 1.09
C GLU A 257 -0.23 -3.27 2.55
N ASP A 258 0.12 -2.07 3.03
CA ASP A 258 0.54 -1.82 4.42
C ASP A 258 -0.53 -2.25 5.42
N VAL A 259 -1.80 -1.88 5.18
CA VAL A 259 -2.92 -2.28 6.04
C VAL A 259 -3.08 -3.79 6.09
N GLN A 260 -2.95 -4.48 4.95
CA GLN A 260 -3.07 -5.93 4.86
C GLN A 260 -1.90 -6.65 5.55
N LYS A 261 -0.67 -6.18 5.34
CA LYS A 261 0.53 -6.69 6.02
C LYS A 261 0.45 -6.48 7.53
N PHE A 262 0.03 -5.29 7.98
CA PHE A 262 -0.19 -5.01 9.39
C PHE A 262 -1.27 -5.92 10.01
N GLY A 263 -2.29 -6.30 9.23
CA GLY A 263 -3.29 -7.30 9.60
C GLY A 263 -2.76 -8.74 9.68
N GLY A 264 -1.48 -8.98 9.34
CA GLY A 264 -0.85 -10.30 9.38
C GLY A 264 -1.27 -11.19 8.22
N MET A 265 -1.30 -10.66 7.01
CA MET A 265 -1.55 -11.40 5.79
C MET A 265 -0.68 -10.89 4.63
N ALA A 266 -0.50 -11.69 3.59
CA ALA A 266 0.12 -11.21 2.36
C ALA A 266 -0.87 -10.34 1.57
N ALA A 267 -0.33 -9.32 0.88
CA ALA A 267 -1.14 -8.42 0.07
C ALA A 267 -2.00 -9.17 -0.96
N LEU A 268 -3.24 -8.73 -1.13
CA LEU A 268 -4.16 -9.24 -2.14
C LEU A 268 -3.86 -8.52 -3.46
N ASN A 269 -3.88 -9.27 -4.55
CA ASN A 269 -3.66 -8.73 -5.89
C ASN A 269 -4.97 -8.54 -6.66
N GLU A 270 -6.09 -8.90 -6.03
CA GLU A 270 -7.43 -8.87 -6.60
C GLU A 270 -8.41 -8.32 -5.57
N PRO A 271 -9.53 -7.72 -5.98
CA PRO A 271 -10.58 -7.27 -5.07
C PRO A 271 -11.10 -8.41 -4.18
N TYR A 272 -11.50 -8.07 -2.96
CA TYR A 272 -11.89 -9.05 -1.95
C TYR A 272 -12.98 -10.04 -2.40
N MET A 273 -13.92 -9.59 -3.23
CA MET A 273 -15.04 -10.44 -3.70
C MET A 273 -14.65 -11.32 -4.89
N GLU A 274 -13.57 -11.02 -5.58
CA GLU A 274 -13.12 -11.70 -6.80
C GLU A 274 -12.04 -12.75 -6.54
N ILE A 275 -11.25 -12.54 -5.50
CA ILE A 275 -10.14 -13.45 -5.19
C ILE A 275 -10.64 -14.87 -4.93
N GLY A 276 -10.06 -15.84 -5.63
CA GLY A 276 -10.40 -17.24 -5.51
C GLY A 276 -10.15 -17.81 -4.10
N PHE A 277 -11.03 -18.71 -3.64
CA PHE A 277 -10.94 -19.30 -2.29
C PHE A 277 -9.56 -19.87 -1.95
N TRP A 278 -8.93 -20.63 -2.84
CA TRP A 278 -7.61 -21.22 -2.59
C TRP A 278 -6.49 -20.18 -2.55
N GLN A 279 -6.62 -19.12 -3.32
CA GLN A 279 -5.67 -18.01 -3.34
C GLN A 279 -5.77 -17.21 -2.03
N MET A 280 -6.99 -16.91 -1.59
CA MET A 280 -7.25 -16.29 -0.28
C MET A 280 -6.68 -17.15 0.85
N MET A 281 -6.87 -18.48 0.80
CA MET A 281 -6.32 -19.40 1.80
C MET A 281 -4.79 -19.37 1.85
N LYS A 282 -4.12 -19.28 0.71
CA LYS A 282 -2.64 -19.16 0.66
C LYS A 282 -2.16 -17.84 1.25
N LYS A 283 -2.82 -16.72 0.91
CA LYS A 283 -2.45 -15.36 1.36
C LYS A 283 -2.58 -15.20 2.88
N ARG A 284 -3.57 -15.85 3.50
CA ARG A 284 -3.84 -15.78 4.93
C ARG A 284 -3.21 -16.93 5.72
N GLY A 285 -3.30 -18.15 5.18
CA GLY A 285 -2.98 -19.39 5.89
C GLY A 285 -1.51 -19.51 6.26
N GLY A 286 -0.60 -19.11 5.38
CA GLY A 286 0.84 -19.18 5.66
C GLY A 286 1.23 -18.38 6.91
N TRP A 287 0.75 -17.15 7.01
CA TRP A 287 1.00 -16.30 8.15
C TRP A 287 0.32 -16.80 9.43
N LEU A 288 -0.95 -17.23 9.32
CA LEU A 288 -1.68 -17.81 10.46
C LEU A 288 -0.98 -19.06 11.03
N CYS A 289 -0.46 -19.94 10.17
CA CYS A 289 0.30 -21.11 10.61
C CYS A 289 1.59 -20.70 11.34
N ALA A 290 2.32 -19.70 10.83
CA ALA A 290 3.53 -19.20 11.48
C ALA A 290 3.21 -18.61 12.87
N LEU A 291 2.16 -17.80 12.99
CA LEU A 291 1.69 -17.25 14.26
C LEU A 291 1.25 -18.35 15.23
N PHE A 292 0.52 -19.36 14.76
CA PHE A 292 0.08 -20.48 15.59
C PHE A 292 1.28 -21.29 16.14
N LEU A 293 2.29 -21.52 15.30
CA LEU A 293 3.51 -22.20 15.76
C LEU A 293 4.26 -21.35 16.81
N SER A 294 4.29 -20.03 16.63
CA SER A 294 4.86 -19.11 17.61
C SER A 294 4.07 -19.13 18.93
N GLU A 295 2.72 -19.18 18.86
CA GLU A 295 1.85 -19.26 20.04
C GLU A 295 2.05 -20.55 20.85
N MET A 296 2.48 -21.65 20.22
CA MET A 296 2.84 -22.87 20.94
C MET A 296 4.00 -22.66 21.94
N LEU A 297 4.84 -21.63 21.74
CA LEU A 297 5.88 -21.26 22.70
C LEU A 297 5.26 -20.74 24.01
N THR A 298 4.11 -20.07 23.94
CA THR A 298 3.36 -19.63 25.14
C THR A 298 2.92 -20.83 25.97
N ALA A 299 2.39 -21.88 25.33
CA ALA A 299 2.05 -23.12 26.02
C ALA A 299 3.27 -23.77 26.69
N SER A 300 4.42 -23.78 26.01
CA SER A 300 5.67 -24.29 26.57
C SER A 300 6.18 -23.46 27.75
N ALA A 301 6.03 -22.12 27.66
CA ALA A 301 6.36 -21.24 28.78
C ALA A 301 5.44 -21.49 29.98
N MET A 302 4.12 -21.68 29.76
CA MET A 302 3.17 -22.04 30.85
C MET A 302 3.53 -23.36 31.55
N GLN A 303 3.96 -24.37 30.76
CA GLN A 303 4.43 -25.64 31.35
C GLN A 303 5.63 -25.43 32.30
N GLY A 304 6.51 -24.48 32.00
CA GLY A 304 7.64 -24.12 32.87
C GLY A 304 7.23 -23.56 34.26
N TYR A 305 6.00 -23.02 34.34
CA TYR A 305 5.44 -22.42 35.55
C TYR A 305 4.30 -23.27 36.19
N GLU A 306 4.17 -24.54 35.84
CA GLU A 306 3.10 -25.42 36.32
C GLU A 306 3.06 -25.50 37.84
N GLY A 307 4.21 -25.57 38.52
CA GLY A 307 4.30 -25.63 39.96
C GLY A 307 3.83 -24.37 40.68
N GLU A 308 4.03 -23.20 40.10
CA GLU A 308 3.51 -21.91 40.59
C GLU A 308 2.00 -21.81 40.36
N LEU A 309 1.53 -22.31 39.19
CA LEU A 309 0.11 -22.34 38.84
C LEU A 309 -0.69 -23.25 39.77
N GLU A 310 -0.18 -24.42 40.16
CA GLU A 310 -0.82 -25.33 41.11
C GLU A 310 -0.97 -24.71 42.46
N LYS A 311 0.01 -23.94 42.94
CA LYS A 311 0.00 -23.30 44.26
C LYS A 311 -0.92 -22.08 44.28
N ALA A 312 -0.97 -21.32 43.21
CA ALA A 312 -1.72 -20.06 43.13
C ALA A 312 -2.65 -20.01 41.91
N ILE A 313 -3.65 -20.91 41.89
CA ILE A 313 -4.62 -21.01 40.76
C ILE A 313 -5.31 -19.67 40.48
N VAL A 314 -5.49 -18.81 41.46
CA VAL A 314 -6.11 -17.50 41.34
C VAL A 314 -5.36 -16.61 40.31
N LEU A 315 -4.06 -16.83 40.12
CA LEU A 315 -3.26 -16.07 39.13
C LEU A 315 -3.67 -16.38 37.69
N THR A 316 -4.19 -17.57 37.43
CA THR A 316 -4.65 -17.96 36.09
C THR A 316 -5.79 -17.07 35.55
N LEU A 317 -6.61 -16.54 36.45
CA LEU A 317 -7.74 -15.65 36.11
C LEU A 317 -7.30 -14.36 35.45
N PHE A 318 -6.06 -13.92 35.69
CA PHE A 318 -5.53 -12.65 35.16
C PHE A 318 -4.65 -12.82 33.93
N ILE A 319 -4.25 -14.04 33.56
CA ILE A 319 -3.42 -14.30 32.38
C ILE A 319 -4.02 -13.67 31.09
N PRO A 320 -5.31 -13.92 30.77
CA PRO A 320 -5.89 -13.32 29.57
C PRO A 320 -5.89 -11.78 29.57
N LEU A 321 -6.17 -11.19 30.75
CA LEU A 321 -6.19 -9.73 30.93
C LEU A 321 -4.81 -9.12 30.69
N ILE A 322 -3.79 -9.73 31.23
CA ILE A 322 -2.40 -9.25 31.23
C ILE A 322 -1.81 -9.37 29.84
N MET A 323 -1.98 -10.54 29.19
CA MET A 323 -1.50 -10.80 27.83
C MET A 323 -2.16 -9.85 26.84
N SER A 324 -3.49 -9.76 26.84
CA SER A 324 -4.23 -8.85 25.98
C SER A 324 -3.81 -7.39 26.16
N SER A 325 -3.55 -6.94 27.38
CA SER A 325 -3.12 -5.56 27.63
C SER A 325 -1.75 -5.24 27.03
N GLY A 326 -0.81 -6.17 27.14
CA GLY A 326 0.51 -6.02 26.55
C GLY A 326 0.50 -6.05 25.01
N GLY A 327 -0.23 -7.02 24.44
CA GLY A 327 -0.39 -7.15 23.00
C GLY A 327 -1.07 -5.93 22.36
N ASN A 328 -2.12 -5.41 23.01
CA ASN A 328 -2.81 -4.20 22.56
C ASN A 328 -1.89 -2.98 22.59
N SER A 329 -1.13 -2.79 23.66
CA SER A 329 -0.16 -1.68 23.75
C SER A 329 0.94 -1.79 22.71
N GLY A 330 1.46 -2.99 22.48
CA GLY A 330 2.45 -3.27 21.45
C GLY A 330 1.92 -2.96 20.04
N SER A 331 0.72 -3.44 19.73
CA SER A 331 0.08 -3.20 18.42
C SER A 331 -0.19 -1.71 18.17
N GLN A 332 -0.59 -0.95 19.21
CA GLN A 332 -0.75 0.50 19.09
C GLN A 332 0.59 1.20 18.80
N ALA A 333 1.65 0.85 19.51
CA ALA A 333 2.97 1.42 19.29
C ALA A 333 3.51 1.09 17.88
N THR A 334 3.32 -0.15 17.43
CA THR A 334 3.71 -0.61 16.09
C THR A 334 2.99 0.17 14.99
N SER A 335 1.66 0.32 15.10
CA SER A 335 0.85 1.06 14.13
C SER A 335 1.30 2.51 13.99
N LEU A 336 1.54 3.18 15.12
CA LEU A 336 2.05 4.56 15.12
C LEU A 336 3.42 4.67 14.44
N LEU A 337 4.28 3.69 14.68
CA LEU A 337 5.64 3.75 14.18
C LEU A 337 5.76 3.35 12.71
N ILE A 338 5.01 2.35 12.23
CA ILE A 338 4.92 2.02 10.81
C ILE A 338 4.53 3.29 10.03
N ARG A 339 3.48 3.98 10.48
CA ARG A 339 3.05 5.24 9.85
C ARG A 339 4.14 6.33 9.91
N ALA A 340 4.82 6.49 11.03
CA ALA A 340 5.88 7.49 11.19
C ALA A 340 7.09 7.19 10.28
N LEU A 341 7.43 5.92 10.07
CA LEU A 341 8.46 5.47 9.14
C LEU A 341 8.04 5.70 7.69
N ALA A 342 6.81 5.33 7.32
CA ALA A 342 6.26 5.55 5.98
C ALA A 342 6.25 7.05 5.62
N LEU A 343 5.89 7.93 6.55
CA LEU A 343 5.93 9.38 6.35
C LEU A 343 7.32 10.01 6.52
N ARG A 344 8.36 9.22 6.86
CA ARG A 344 9.71 9.69 7.22
C ARG A 344 9.74 10.77 8.32
N GLU A 345 8.74 10.77 9.20
CA GLU A 345 8.80 11.56 10.44
C GLU A 345 9.91 11.06 11.35
N VAL A 346 10.23 9.77 11.23
CA VAL A 346 11.28 9.05 11.95
C VAL A 346 12.10 8.25 10.94
N GLU A 347 13.43 8.28 11.11
CA GLU A 347 14.38 7.50 10.30
C GLU A 347 15.04 6.40 11.14
N LEU A 348 15.69 5.41 10.48
CA LEU A 348 16.42 4.33 11.17
C LEU A 348 17.39 4.80 12.25
N LYS A 349 18.01 5.96 12.07
CA LYS A 349 18.94 6.55 13.06
C LYS A 349 18.24 7.03 14.32
N ASP A 350 16.92 7.24 14.30
CA ASP A 350 16.15 7.81 15.41
C ASP A 350 15.62 6.75 16.39
N TRP A 351 15.92 5.44 16.18
CA TRP A 351 15.45 4.34 17.01
C TRP A 351 15.64 4.59 18.51
N TRP A 352 16.76 5.20 18.90
CA TRP A 352 17.07 5.51 20.29
C TRP A 352 16.14 6.58 20.88
N ARG A 353 15.81 7.60 20.08
CA ARG A 353 14.87 8.66 20.48
C ARG A 353 13.47 8.09 20.68
N VAL A 354 13.06 7.17 19.81
CA VAL A 354 11.78 6.47 19.94
C VAL A 354 11.77 5.60 21.18
N ALA A 355 12.81 4.80 21.43
CA ALA A 355 12.90 3.98 22.63
C ALA A 355 12.82 4.83 23.91
N LEU A 356 13.55 5.94 23.99
CA LEU A 356 13.48 6.87 25.13
C LEU A 356 12.13 7.52 25.34
N ARG A 357 11.31 7.65 24.30
CA ARG A 357 9.94 8.16 24.36
C ARG A 357 8.95 7.08 24.76
N GLU A 358 9.13 5.86 24.27
CA GLU A 358 8.21 4.74 24.53
C GLU A 358 8.34 4.18 25.94
N ILE A 359 9.53 4.19 26.54
CA ILE A 359 9.70 3.71 27.93
C ILE A 359 8.82 4.48 28.93
N PRO A 360 8.87 5.81 29.05
CA PRO A 360 7.98 6.52 29.97
C PRO A 360 6.50 6.43 29.58
N SER A 361 6.19 6.38 28.27
CA SER A 361 4.82 6.20 27.80
C SER A 361 4.26 4.84 28.24
N GLY A 362 5.02 3.76 28.00
CA GLY A 362 4.64 2.41 28.43
C GLY A 362 4.53 2.26 29.93
N LEU A 363 5.43 2.88 30.71
CA LEU A 363 5.32 2.92 32.17
C LEU A 363 4.05 3.64 32.62
N ALA A 364 3.72 4.78 32.03
CA ALA A 364 2.51 5.54 32.39
C ALA A 364 1.23 4.77 32.05
N LEU A 365 1.16 4.21 30.83
CA LEU A 365 0.03 3.37 30.41
C LEU A 365 -0.10 2.12 31.28
N GLY A 366 1.00 1.45 31.55
CA GLY A 366 1.05 0.28 32.44
C GLY A 366 0.62 0.61 33.86
N ALA A 367 1.05 1.75 34.42
CA ALA A 367 0.62 2.20 35.75
C ALA A 367 -0.89 2.52 35.77
N MET A 368 -1.41 3.13 34.71
CA MET A 368 -2.85 3.40 34.57
C MET A 368 -3.65 2.10 34.58
N LEU A 369 -3.28 1.13 33.73
CA LEU A 369 -3.96 -0.17 33.66
C LEU A 369 -3.74 -1.00 34.92
N GLY A 370 -2.55 -0.93 35.53
CA GLY A 370 -2.25 -1.56 36.80
C GLY A 370 -3.15 -1.03 37.96
N LEU A 371 -3.36 0.29 37.99
CA LEU A 371 -4.29 0.90 38.96
C LEU A 371 -5.73 0.40 38.73
N VAL A 372 -6.18 0.34 37.47
CA VAL A 372 -7.51 -0.21 37.15
C VAL A 372 -7.64 -1.66 37.60
N GLY A 373 -6.59 -2.47 37.37
CA GLY A 373 -6.54 -3.87 37.86
C GLY A 373 -6.61 -4.00 39.36
N ILE A 374 -5.83 -3.19 40.10
CA ILE A 374 -5.85 -3.15 41.58
C ILE A 374 -7.23 -2.73 42.07
N VAL A 375 -7.80 -1.67 41.53
CA VAL A 375 -9.15 -1.19 41.92
C VAL A 375 -10.20 -2.27 41.68
N ARG A 376 -10.14 -2.94 40.51
CA ARG A 376 -11.08 -4.03 40.18
C ARG A 376 -10.98 -5.17 41.19
N ILE A 377 -9.79 -5.67 41.52
CA ILE A 377 -9.59 -6.76 42.44
C ILE A 377 -10.08 -6.36 43.82
N SER A 378 -9.70 -5.17 44.33
CA SER A 378 -10.12 -4.64 45.60
C SER A 378 -11.64 -4.48 45.73
N LEU A 379 -12.28 -3.98 44.66
CA LEU A 379 -13.74 -3.78 44.64
C LEU A 379 -14.49 -5.11 44.65
N TRP A 380 -14.05 -6.10 43.86
CA TRP A 380 -14.67 -7.44 43.86
C TRP A 380 -14.54 -8.15 45.19
N GLN A 381 -13.37 -8.06 45.83
CA GLN A 381 -13.15 -8.59 47.18
C GLN A 381 -14.05 -7.90 48.20
N TYR A 382 -14.12 -6.57 48.19
CA TYR A 382 -14.91 -5.80 49.18
C TYR A 382 -16.42 -5.99 48.98
N LEU A 383 -16.92 -6.08 47.78
CA LEU A 383 -18.35 -6.31 47.47
C LEU A 383 -18.77 -7.78 47.58
N GLY A 384 -17.84 -8.70 47.77
CA GLY A 384 -18.11 -10.13 47.89
C GLY A 384 -18.49 -10.80 46.55
N PHE A 385 -18.20 -10.19 45.41
CA PHE A 385 -18.43 -10.82 44.13
C PHE A 385 -17.47 -11.99 43.84
N TYR A 386 -16.26 -11.92 44.38
CA TYR A 386 -15.27 -12.99 44.30
C TYR A 386 -14.33 -12.90 45.49
N ASP A 387 -14.04 -14.05 46.13
CA ASP A 387 -13.09 -14.14 47.23
C ASP A 387 -11.72 -14.57 46.70
N TYR A 388 -10.75 -13.65 46.72
CA TYR A 388 -9.38 -13.91 46.31
C TYR A 388 -8.52 -14.51 47.43
N GLY A 389 -9.11 -14.77 48.59
CA GLY A 389 -8.46 -15.34 49.76
C GLY A 389 -7.72 -14.33 50.63
N GLU A 390 -7.00 -14.84 51.63
CA GLU A 390 -6.36 -14.05 52.70
C GLU A 390 -5.30 -13.05 52.14
N HIS A 391 -4.66 -13.41 51.01
CA HIS A 391 -3.58 -12.63 50.41
C HIS A 391 -4.02 -11.79 49.19
N TRP A 392 -5.31 -11.46 49.08
CA TRP A 392 -5.87 -10.73 47.94
C TRP A 392 -5.14 -9.41 47.62
N MET A 393 -4.61 -8.72 48.63
CA MET A 393 -3.88 -7.46 48.42
C MET A 393 -2.54 -7.68 47.70
N LEU A 394 -1.84 -8.77 48.01
CA LEU A 394 -0.61 -9.16 47.31
C LEU A 394 -0.91 -9.59 45.86
N ILE A 395 -2.03 -10.26 45.64
CA ILE A 395 -2.49 -10.61 44.28
C ILE A 395 -2.79 -9.34 43.50
N ALA A 396 -3.51 -8.38 44.08
CA ALA A 396 -3.79 -7.10 43.41
C ALA A 396 -2.50 -6.34 43.07
N LEU A 397 -1.53 -6.30 43.97
CA LEU A 397 -0.22 -5.67 43.73
C LEU A 397 0.57 -6.41 42.65
N THR A 398 0.55 -7.75 42.65
CA THR A 398 1.20 -8.58 41.61
C THR A 398 0.64 -8.28 40.21
N VAL A 399 -0.68 -8.27 40.07
CA VAL A 399 -1.34 -7.96 38.80
C VAL A 399 -1.02 -6.54 38.37
N GLY A 400 -1.08 -5.57 39.26
CA GLY A 400 -0.75 -4.18 38.95
C GLY A 400 0.70 -3.99 38.50
N ALA A 401 1.66 -4.56 39.27
CA ALA A 401 3.08 -4.48 38.92
C ALA A 401 3.41 -5.22 37.62
N ALA A 402 2.82 -6.39 37.39
CA ALA A 402 2.97 -7.13 36.16
C ALA A 402 2.45 -6.34 34.92
N LEU A 403 1.29 -5.70 35.04
CA LEU A 403 0.73 -4.84 33.99
C LEU A 403 1.68 -3.70 33.63
N VAL A 404 2.34 -3.06 34.58
CA VAL A 404 3.34 -2.03 34.31
C VAL A 404 4.49 -2.60 33.47
N GLY A 405 5.03 -3.73 33.86
CA GLY A 405 6.16 -4.36 33.15
C GLY A 405 5.77 -4.83 31.75
N ILE A 406 4.63 -5.47 31.62
CA ILE A 406 4.16 -6.08 30.36
C ILE A 406 3.75 -5.01 29.34
N VAL A 407 3.03 -3.98 29.76
CA VAL A 407 2.61 -2.88 28.89
C VAL A 407 3.82 -2.07 28.42
N MET A 408 4.77 -1.79 29.31
CA MET A 408 6.04 -1.14 28.94
C MET A 408 6.82 -1.99 27.95
N PHE A 409 6.95 -3.29 28.19
CA PHE A 409 7.63 -4.22 27.29
C PHE A 409 6.92 -4.28 25.94
N GLY A 410 5.57 -4.37 25.93
CA GLY A 410 4.76 -4.38 24.72
C GLY A 410 4.96 -3.11 23.87
N SER A 411 4.85 -1.92 24.48
CA SER A 411 5.10 -0.64 23.78
C SER A 411 6.51 -0.58 23.19
N LEU A 412 7.51 -0.96 23.97
CA LEU A 412 8.92 -0.93 23.52
C LEU A 412 9.15 -1.92 22.38
N THR A 413 8.68 -3.17 22.51
CA THR A 413 8.83 -4.19 21.47
C THR A 413 8.08 -3.78 20.19
N GLY A 414 6.82 -3.36 20.33
CA GLY A 414 6.01 -2.90 19.20
C GLY A 414 6.65 -1.74 18.44
N SER A 415 7.27 -0.80 19.15
CA SER A 415 7.95 0.32 18.51
C SER A 415 9.32 -0.04 17.92
N MET A 416 10.05 -1.01 18.48
CA MET A 416 11.38 -1.36 17.99
C MET A 416 11.36 -2.38 16.85
N LEU A 417 10.34 -3.20 16.77
CA LEU A 417 10.26 -4.27 15.76
C LEU A 417 10.28 -3.74 14.31
N PRO A 418 9.54 -2.68 13.93
CA PRO A 418 9.61 -2.10 12.58
C PRO A 418 11.03 -1.64 12.22
N PHE A 419 11.78 -1.04 13.15
CA PHE A 419 13.18 -0.66 12.92
C PHE A 419 14.10 -1.86 12.69
N ILE A 420 13.86 -2.93 13.43
CA ILE A 420 14.64 -4.17 13.27
C ILE A 420 14.38 -4.76 11.89
N LEU A 421 13.11 -4.89 11.49
CA LEU A 421 12.73 -5.41 10.18
C LEU A 421 13.31 -4.57 9.04
N GLN A 422 13.17 -3.26 9.09
CA GLN A 422 13.73 -2.36 8.08
C GLN A 422 15.27 -2.45 8.01
N ARG A 423 15.95 -2.62 9.14
CA ARG A 423 17.41 -2.75 9.17
C ARG A 423 17.91 -4.04 8.52
N ILE A 424 17.15 -5.12 8.57
CA ILE A 424 17.49 -6.40 7.94
C ILE A 424 16.92 -6.53 6.52
N GLY A 425 16.32 -5.46 5.98
CA GLY A 425 15.84 -5.39 4.61
C GLY A 425 14.41 -5.91 4.40
N PHE A 426 13.66 -6.10 5.48
CA PHE A 426 12.22 -6.41 5.40
C PHE A 426 11.39 -5.14 5.50
N ASP A 427 10.18 -5.21 4.94
CA ASP A 427 9.20 -4.16 5.05
C ASP A 427 8.76 -3.97 6.52
N PRO A 428 8.83 -2.72 7.07
CA PRO A 428 8.37 -2.42 8.42
C PRO A 428 6.91 -2.80 8.69
N ALA A 429 6.01 -2.72 7.68
CA ALA A 429 4.60 -3.09 7.80
C ALA A 429 4.40 -4.58 8.12
N SER A 430 5.40 -5.43 7.81
CA SER A 430 5.42 -6.84 8.21
C SER A 430 5.51 -7.05 9.73
N ALA A 431 5.81 -6.00 10.53
CA ALA A 431 5.65 -6.02 11.99
C ALA A 431 4.16 -6.04 12.36
N SER A 432 3.46 -7.07 11.94
CA SER A 432 2.00 -7.16 12.07
C SER A 432 1.53 -7.16 13.52
N ALA A 433 0.32 -6.62 13.74
CA ALA A 433 -0.28 -6.59 15.08
C ALA A 433 -0.38 -7.99 15.72
N PRO A 434 -0.80 -9.06 15.00
CA PRO A 434 -0.79 -10.42 15.56
C PRO A 434 0.61 -10.92 15.93
N PHE A 435 1.64 -10.59 15.14
CA PHE A 435 3.01 -11.01 15.44
C PHE A 435 3.54 -10.35 16.71
N VAL A 436 3.30 -9.06 16.88
CA VAL A 436 3.67 -8.33 18.10
C VAL A 436 2.91 -8.89 19.30
N ALA A 437 1.61 -9.18 19.18
CA ALA A 437 0.81 -9.77 20.24
C ALA A 437 1.39 -11.12 20.68
N THR A 438 1.68 -12.03 19.76
CA THR A 438 2.26 -13.35 20.06
C THR A 438 3.62 -13.23 20.78
N LEU A 439 4.48 -12.30 20.36
CA LEU A 439 5.77 -12.06 21.00
C LEU A 439 5.61 -11.55 22.45
N VAL A 440 4.63 -10.67 22.64
CA VAL A 440 4.31 -10.11 23.97
C VAL A 440 3.63 -11.15 24.86
N ASP A 441 2.86 -12.06 24.31
CA ASP A 441 2.21 -13.13 25.07
C ASP A 441 3.23 -14.06 25.73
N VAL A 442 4.22 -14.55 24.98
CA VAL A 442 5.30 -15.38 25.52
C VAL A 442 6.08 -14.65 26.62
N THR A 443 6.57 -13.44 26.29
CA THR A 443 7.39 -12.66 27.23
C THR A 443 6.59 -12.08 28.37
N GLY A 444 5.35 -11.70 28.13
CA GLY A 444 4.43 -11.21 29.17
C GLY A 444 4.15 -12.24 30.24
N LEU A 445 3.98 -13.51 29.83
CA LEU A 445 3.84 -14.61 30.77
C LEU A 445 5.07 -14.76 31.67
N VAL A 446 6.27 -14.71 31.09
CA VAL A 446 7.52 -14.75 31.85
C VAL A 446 7.62 -13.59 32.85
N ILE A 447 7.29 -12.36 32.41
CA ILE A 447 7.28 -11.18 33.27
C ILE A 447 6.27 -11.37 34.39
N TYR A 448 5.05 -11.84 34.09
CA TYR A 448 3.99 -12.05 35.07
C TYR A 448 4.41 -13.02 36.18
N PHE A 449 4.88 -14.21 35.82
CA PHE A 449 5.30 -15.19 36.82
C PHE A 449 6.58 -14.79 37.56
N THR A 450 7.48 -14.06 36.91
CA THR A 450 8.64 -13.49 37.63
C THR A 450 8.20 -12.49 38.69
N VAL A 451 7.27 -11.57 38.38
CA VAL A 451 6.71 -10.61 39.32
C VAL A 451 5.92 -11.36 40.44
N ALA A 452 5.13 -12.36 40.08
CA ALA A 452 4.40 -13.19 41.03
C ALA A 452 5.34 -13.90 41.99
N SER A 453 6.39 -14.55 41.47
CA SER A 453 7.40 -15.21 42.33
C SER A 453 8.12 -14.23 43.25
N LEU A 454 8.35 -12.99 42.85
CA LEU A 454 9.00 -11.99 43.73
C LEU A 454 8.08 -11.49 44.85
N ILE A 455 6.79 -11.26 44.53
CA ILE A 455 5.83 -10.65 45.47
C ILE A 455 5.18 -11.69 46.38
N LEU A 456 4.86 -12.88 45.86
CA LEU A 456 4.10 -13.91 46.55
C LEU A 456 4.99 -14.98 47.26
N ARG A 457 6.31 -14.86 47.13
CA ARG A 457 7.25 -15.81 47.73
C ARG A 457 7.08 -15.88 49.23
N GLY A 458 6.88 -17.10 49.76
CA GLY A 458 6.67 -17.37 51.19
C GLY A 458 5.26 -17.10 51.70
N THR A 459 4.30 -16.81 50.79
CA THR A 459 2.86 -16.69 51.08
C THR A 459 2.04 -17.69 50.27
N LEU A 460 1.86 -17.40 48.95
CA LEU A 460 1.14 -18.29 48.04
C LEU A 460 2.09 -19.12 47.17
N LEU A 461 3.32 -18.69 46.97
CA LEU A 461 4.40 -19.38 46.23
C LEU A 461 5.65 -19.66 47.14
#